data_70a3b9a4a3790436a1b13046f1790b94
#
_entry.id   70a3b9a4a3790436a1b13046f1790b94
#
_cell.length_a   1.000
_cell.length_b   1.000
_cell.length_c   1.000
_cell.angle_alpha   90.00
_cell.angle_beta   90.00
_cell.angle_gamma   90.00
#
_symmetry.space_group_name_H-M   'P 1'
#
loop_
_entity.id
_entity.type
_entity.pdbx_description
1 polymer ?
#
loop_
_entity_poly.entity_id
_entity_poly.type
_entity_poly.pdbx_seq_one_letter_code
_entity_poly.pdbx_strand_id
1 'polypeptide(L)'
;PMPESLRKELLGLCASGPDEIARSAIAQQNWVTLAAQGIHTLLDQQRLKPQDIRAIGSHGQTIRHEPARGFTVQIGNPALLTELTGITVVSDFRSRDVAAGGQGAPLVPAFHEALFEERTGNQAVLNVGGFSNLSLIEPTKPVAGFDCGPGNVLMDAWIHQQRGENYDRNGDWAKTGTVEPTLLNALLSDPFFVTKGPKSTGREVFNLPWLEQHLSHLTAFAAENVQATLLELTALTIVESLQNAQSDTQELLVCGGGALPGGMPPMAALQWVYEGGGDAMWKQYRRESL
;
A
#
# COMPACT_ATOMS: atom_id res chain seq x y z
N PRO A 1 2.91 -19.19 -3.25
CA PRO A 1 1.66 -18.54 -2.83
C PRO A 1 1.35 -18.89 -1.38
N MET A 2 0.78 -17.94 -0.63
CA MET A 2 0.34 -18.16 0.75
C MET A 2 -0.88 -19.09 0.76
N PRO A 3 -0.92 -20.13 1.61
CA PRO A 3 -2.09 -20.99 1.78
C PRO A 3 -3.31 -20.18 2.26
N GLU A 4 -4.49 -20.51 1.74
CA GLU A 4 -5.73 -19.78 2.06
C GLU A 4 -6.07 -19.81 3.56
N SER A 5 -5.81 -20.93 4.23
CA SER A 5 -6.00 -21.06 5.68
C SER A 5 -5.14 -20.07 6.47
N LEU A 6 -3.86 -19.90 6.09
CA LEU A 6 -2.96 -18.95 6.72
C LEU A 6 -3.39 -17.51 6.43
N ARG A 7 -3.78 -17.22 5.19
CA ARG A 7 -4.30 -15.90 4.81
C ARG A 7 -5.51 -15.51 5.64
N LYS A 8 -6.48 -16.41 5.78
CA LYS A 8 -7.68 -16.21 6.58
C LYS A 8 -7.36 -15.98 8.06
N GLU A 9 -6.42 -16.73 8.60
CA GLU A 9 -6.00 -16.59 10.00
C GLU A 9 -5.32 -15.23 10.25
N LEU A 10 -4.40 -14.82 9.37
CA LEU A 10 -3.73 -13.52 9.45
C LEU A 10 -4.72 -12.35 9.35
N LEU A 11 -5.70 -12.45 8.45
CA LEU A 11 -6.78 -11.45 8.35
C LEU A 11 -7.65 -11.44 9.62
N GLY A 12 -7.97 -12.61 10.18
CA GLY A 12 -8.73 -12.70 11.42
C GLY A 12 -8.00 -12.10 12.64
N LEU A 13 -6.66 -12.12 12.61
CA LEU A 13 -5.83 -11.48 13.64
C LEU A 13 -5.78 -9.95 13.52
N CYS A 14 -6.22 -9.36 12.41
CA CYS A 14 -6.33 -7.90 12.28
C CYS A 14 -7.47 -7.31 13.12
N ALA A 15 -8.36 -8.13 13.69
CA ALA A 15 -9.40 -7.74 14.64
C ALA A 15 -9.22 -8.50 15.96
N SER A 16 -9.68 -7.92 17.06
CA SER A 16 -9.66 -8.58 18.37
C SER A 16 -10.52 -9.84 18.36
N GLY A 17 -10.02 -10.89 19.01
CA GLY A 17 -10.71 -12.18 19.03
C GLY A 17 -10.24 -13.09 20.14
N PRO A 18 -10.93 -14.24 20.33
CA PRO A 18 -10.57 -15.19 21.36
C PRO A 18 -9.18 -15.81 21.08
N ASP A 19 -8.45 -16.11 22.13
CA ASP A 19 -7.14 -16.79 22.12
C ASP A 19 -6.10 -16.14 21.17
N GLU A 20 -6.17 -14.84 21.03
CA GLU A 20 -5.40 -14.06 20.05
C GLU A 20 -3.88 -14.26 20.19
N ILE A 21 -3.38 -14.38 21.43
CA ILE A 21 -1.95 -14.57 21.68
C ILE A 21 -1.45 -15.91 21.13
N ALA A 22 -2.13 -17.00 21.43
CA ALA A 22 -1.73 -18.31 20.92
C ALA A 22 -1.93 -18.42 19.41
N ARG A 23 -3.04 -17.89 18.88
CA ARG A 23 -3.31 -17.84 17.46
C ARG A 23 -2.23 -17.05 16.70
N SER A 24 -1.81 -15.89 17.20
CA SER A 24 -0.74 -15.10 16.58
C SER A 24 0.60 -15.84 16.64
N ALA A 25 0.91 -16.54 17.75
CA ALA A 25 2.11 -17.32 17.89
C ALA A 25 2.16 -18.51 16.89
N ILE A 26 1.03 -19.18 16.64
CA ILE A 26 0.93 -20.27 15.65
C ILE A 26 1.00 -19.71 14.22
N ALA A 27 0.27 -18.63 13.94
CA ALA A 27 0.25 -17.99 12.62
C ALA A 27 1.64 -17.50 12.20
N GLN A 28 2.41 -16.90 13.13
CA GLN A 28 3.78 -16.46 12.81
C GLN A 28 4.72 -17.65 12.51
N GLN A 29 4.59 -18.80 13.20
CA GLN A 29 5.39 -19.98 12.88
C GLN A 29 5.10 -20.49 11.48
N ASN A 30 3.81 -20.58 11.10
CA ASN A 30 3.40 -21.03 9.78
C ASN A 30 3.89 -20.06 8.70
N TRP A 31 3.80 -18.75 8.95
CA TRP A 31 4.27 -17.72 8.04
C TRP A 31 5.80 -17.79 7.85
N VAL A 32 6.56 -17.92 8.94
CA VAL A 32 8.03 -18.02 8.90
C VAL A 32 8.49 -19.29 8.20
N THR A 33 7.84 -20.42 8.44
CA THR A 33 8.14 -21.67 7.75
C THR A 33 7.94 -21.54 6.24
N LEU A 34 6.84 -20.91 5.82
CA LEU A 34 6.57 -20.64 4.41
C LEU A 34 7.62 -19.68 3.81
N ALA A 35 8.00 -18.64 4.54
CA ALA A 35 9.04 -17.70 4.12
C ALA A 35 10.39 -18.37 3.95
N ALA A 36 10.81 -19.22 4.91
CA ALA A 36 12.05 -20.00 4.86
C ALA A 36 12.08 -20.93 3.64
N GLN A 37 10.97 -21.61 3.33
CA GLN A 37 10.86 -22.44 2.12
C GLN A 37 11.06 -21.61 0.84
N GLY A 38 10.45 -20.41 0.77
CA GLY A 38 10.64 -19.50 -0.35
C GLY A 38 12.09 -19.02 -0.49
N ILE A 39 12.75 -18.73 0.62
CA ILE A 39 14.17 -18.33 0.66
C ILE A 39 15.05 -19.47 0.15
N HIS A 40 14.88 -20.69 0.64
CA HIS A 40 15.65 -21.84 0.16
C HIS A 40 15.45 -22.07 -1.34
N THR A 41 14.20 -22.02 -1.81
CA THR A 41 13.89 -22.14 -3.25
C THR A 41 14.63 -21.07 -4.08
N LEU A 42 14.66 -19.82 -3.60
CA LEU A 42 15.36 -18.72 -4.28
C LEU A 42 16.87 -18.94 -4.29
N LEU A 43 17.46 -19.36 -3.16
CA LEU A 43 18.88 -19.66 -3.07
C LEU A 43 19.28 -20.77 -4.04
N ASP A 44 18.51 -21.86 -4.08
CA ASP A 44 18.76 -22.98 -4.99
C ASP A 44 18.68 -22.54 -6.46
N GLN A 45 17.66 -21.77 -6.83
CA GLN A 45 17.49 -21.23 -8.18
C GLN A 45 18.66 -20.34 -8.61
N GLN A 46 19.17 -19.53 -7.69
CA GLN A 46 20.32 -18.64 -7.93
C GLN A 46 21.67 -19.31 -7.68
N ARG A 47 21.70 -20.58 -7.25
CA ARG A 47 22.90 -21.33 -6.87
C ARG A 47 23.74 -20.63 -5.78
N LEU A 48 23.05 -19.95 -4.86
CA LEU A 48 23.64 -19.26 -3.71
C LEU A 48 23.53 -20.15 -2.46
N LYS A 49 24.48 -19.94 -1.53
CA LYS A 49 24.48 -20.55 -0.20
C LYS A 49 24.03 -19.51 0.84
N PRO A 50 23.53 -19.93 2.01
CA PRO A 50 23.18 -18.99 3.10
C PRO A 50 24.32 -18.01 3.44
N GLN A 51 25.57 -18.45 3.36
CA GLN A 51 26.76 -17.64 3.66
C GLN A 51 27.03 -16.53 2.64
N ASP A 52 26.48 -16.64 1.44
CA ASP A 52 26.60 -15.63 0.40
C ASP A 52 25.63 -14.44 0.64
N ILE A 53 24.68 -14.62 1.58
CA ILE A 53 23.67 -13.62 1.92
C ILE A 53 24.04 -12.91 3.22
N ARG A 54 24.20 -11.60 3.16
CA ARG A 54 24.57 -10.80 4.33
C ARG A 54 23.48 -10.79 5.41
N ALA A 55 22.23 -10.60 5.01
CA ALA A 55 21.08 -10.61 5.91
C ALA A 55 19.75 -10.72 5.16
N ILE A 56 18.70 -11.12 5.88
CA ILE A 56 17.31 -11.06 5.46
C ILE A 56 16.64 -9.90 6.16
N GLY A 57 16.04 -8.98 5.40
CA GLY A 57 15.09 -8.01 5.96
C GLY A 57 13.70 -8.64 6.06
N SER A 58 13.20 -8.84 7.28
CA SER A 58 11.89 -9.46 7.52
C SER A 58 10.93 -8.48 8.18
N HIS A 59 9.99 -7.96 7.39
CA HIS A 59 8.93 -7.07 7.92
C HIS A 59 7.92 -7.83 8.80
N GLY A 60 7.71 -9.12 8.55
CA GLY A 60 6.61 -9.87 9.17
C GLY A 60 5.25 -9.50 8.58
N GLN A 61 4.19 -9.81 9.33
CA GLN A 61 2.81 -9.49 8.97
C GLN A 61 2.18 -8.58 10.01
N THR A 62 1.71 -7.41 9.59
CA THR A 62 1.02 -6.48 10.50
C THR A 62 -0.34 -7.04 10.88
N ILE A 63 -0.57 -7.19 12.18
CA ILE A 63 -1.86 -7.60 12.75
C ILE A 63 -2.54 -6.49 13.57
N ARG A 64 -1.77 -5.52 14.05
CA ARG A 64 -2.28 -4.29 14.70
C ARG A 64 -1.40 -3.12 14.31
N HIS A 65 -2.03 -1.99 14.07
CA HIS A 65 -1.32 -0.75 13.81
C HIS A 65 -2.09 0.41 14.43
N GLU A 66 -1.67 0.82 15.61
CA GLU A 66 -2.33 1.85 16.42
C GLU A 66 -1.31 2.87 16.93
N PRO A 67 -0.68 3.64 16.05
CA PRO A 67 0.36 4.60 16.43
C PRO A 67 -0.15 5.67 17.40
N ALA A 68 -1.41 6.07 17.30
CA ALA A 68 -2.04 6.99 18.26
C ALA A 68 -2.07 6.43 19.69
N ARG A 69 -2.02 5.10 19.86
CA ARG A 69 -1.91 4.41 21.15
C ARG A 69 -0.46 4.03 21.50
N GLY A 70 0.50 4.42 20.65
CA GLY A 70 1.93 4.20 20.86
C GLY A 70 2.43 2.80 20.49
N PHE A 71 1.70 2.04 19.67
CA PHE A 71 2.16 0.71 19.27
C PHE A 71 1.79 0.29 17.85
N THR A 72 2.57 -0.66 17.35
CA THR A 72 2.31 -1.42 16.12
C THR A 72 2.80 -2.85 16.34
N VAL A 73 2.14 -3.84 15.77
CA VAL A 73 2.49 -5.26 15.95
C VAL A 73 2.61 -5.94 14.59
N GLN A 74 3.82 -6.36 14.27
CA GLN A 74 4.13 -7.24 13.15
C GLN A 74 4.54 -8.60 13.71
N ILE A 75 3.76 -9.63 13.41
CA ILE A 75 4.15 -11.00 13.75
C ILE A 75 5.13 -11.55 12.70
N GLY A 76 6.13 -12.27 13.16
CA GLY A 76 7.15 -12.85 12.30
C GLY A 76 8.38 -13.20 13.14
N ASN A 77 8.52 -14.42 13.59
CA ASN A 77 9.56 -14.89 14.49
C ASN A 77 10.96 -14.85 13.82
N PRO A 78 11.76 -13.78 14.00
CA PRO A 78 13.07 -13.66 13.36
C PRO A 78 14.07 -14.72 13.86
N ALA A 79 13.94 -15.14 15.11
CA ALA A 79 14.80 -16.20 15.65
C ALA A 79 14.56 -17.53 14.93
N LEU A 80 13.28 -17.91 14.73
CA LEU A 80 12.95 -19.11 13.97
C LEU A 80 13.39 -18.99 12.51
N LEU A 81 13.23 -17.82 11.88
CA LEU A 81 13.68 -17.61 10.50
C LEU A 81 15.20 -17.75 10.37
N THR A 82 15.96 -17.21 11.34
CA THR A 82 17.41 -17.37 11.41
C THR A 82 17.80 -18.86 11.56
N GLU A 83 17.13 -19.58 12.45
CA GLU A 83 17.40 -21.01 12.68
C GLU A 83 17.12 -21.84 11.44
N LEU A 84 16.01 -21.58 10.75
CA LEU A 84 15.63 -22.31 9.54
C LEU A 84 16.50 -22.00 8.32
N THR A 85 17.07 -20.79 8.22
CA THR A 85 17.81 -20.36 7.02
C THR A 85 19.33 -20.30 7.21
N GLY A 86 19.80 -20.21 8.44
CA GLY A 86 21.21 -19.96 8.75
C GLY A 86 21.68 -18.55 8.39
N ILE A 87 20.75 -17.60 8.13
CA ILE A 87 21.06 -16.24 7.68
C ILE A 87 20.65 -15.25 8.78
N THR A 88 21.45 -14.20 8.99
CA THR A 88 21.09 -13.11 9.91
C THR A 88 19.79 -12.46 9.48
N VAL A 89 18.85 -12.23 10.45
CA VAL A 89 17.57 -11.57 10.18
C VAL A 89 17.52 -10.21 10.86
N VAL A 90 17.17 -9.18 10.08
CA VAL A 90 16.84 -7.84 10.54
C VAL A 90 15.33 -7.66 10.47
N SER A 91 14.72 -7.27 11.58
CA SER A 91 13.26 -7.19 11.70
C SER A 91 12.83 -6.02 12.59
N ASP A 92 11.53 -5.88 12.82
CA ASP A 92 10.93 -4.83 13.65
C ASP A 92 11.27 -3.41 13.18
N PHE A 93 10.96 -3.14 11.92
CA PHE A 93 11.28 -1.86 11.29
C PHE A 93 10.44 -0.68 11.81
N ARG A 94 9.26 -0.93 12.40
CA ARG A 94 8.25 0.10 12.70
C ARG A 94 8.25 0.58 14.15
N SER A 95 8.61 -0.29 15.10
CA SER A 95 8.50 0.02 16.53
C SER A 95 9.33 1.22 16.95
N ARG A 96 10.53 1.39 16.37
CA ARG A 96 11.41 2.51 16.70
C ARG A 96 10.83 3.85 16.25
N ASP A 97 10.21 3.90 15.08
CA ASP A 97 9.58 5.11 14.55
C ASP A 97 8.37 5.51 15.43
N VAL A 98 7.53 4.54 15.79
CA VAL A 98 6.39 4.78 16.70
C VAL A 98 6.87 5.25 18.08
N ALA A 99 7.92 4.63 18.63
CA ALA A 99 8.51 5.03 19.90
C ALA A 99 9.11 6.44 19.86
N ALA A 100 9.56 6.91 18.71
CA ALA A 100 10.03 8.27 18.49
C ALA A 100 8.90 9.28 18.23
N GLY A 101 7.65 8.85 18.28
CA GLY A 101 6.47 9.69 18.02
C GLY A 101 6.00 9.73 16.57
N GLY A 102 6.60 8.90 15.70
CA GLY A 102 6.18 8.74 14.32
C GLY A 102 4.95 7.83 14.17
N GLN A 103 4.48 7.72 12.93
CA GLN A 103 3.31 6.89 12.60
C GLN A 103 3.67 5.43 12.32
N GLY A 104 4.97 5.08 12.22
CA GLY A 104 5.41 3.75 11.85
C GLY A 104 5.14 3.35 10.39
N ALA A 105 4.53 4.23 9.62
CA ALA A 105 4.23 4.07 8.19
C ALA A 105 4.00 5.46 7.55
N PRO A 106 4.36 5.63 6.25
CA PRO A 106 5.24 4.74 5.48
C PRO A 106 6.70 4.83 5.93
N LEU A 107 7.47 3.76 5.83
CA LEU A 107 8.92 3.76 6.11
C LEU A 107 9.80 3.74 4.86
N VAL A 108 9.18 3.50 3.72
CA VAL A 108 9.87 3.44 2.41
C VAL A 108 10.45 4.78 1.95
N PRO A 109 10.02 5.98 2.42
CA PRO A 109 10.61 7.24 2.01
C PRO A 109 12.13 7.31 2.21
N ALA A 110 12.66 6.83 3.33
CA ALA A 110 14.10 6.79 3.58
C ALA A 110 14.85 5.88 2.59
N PHE A 111 14.24 4.80 2.13
CA PHE A 111 14.79 3.94 1.09
C PHE A 111 14.77 4.64 -0.28
N HIS A 112 13.68 5.33 -0.60
CA HIS A 112 13.59 6.10 -1.84
C HIS A 112 14.61 7.25 -1.86
N GLU A 113 14.81 7.95 -0.74
CA GLU A 113 15.85 8.99 -0.61
C GLU A 113 17.23 8.42 -1.00
N ALA A 114 17.64 7.30 -0.38
CA ALA A 114 18.92 6.66 -0.68
C ALA A 114 19.01 6.15 -2.14
N LEU A 115 17.89 5.66 -2.71
CA LEU A 115 17.88 5.14 -4.08
C LEU A 115 18.00 6.25 -5.13
N PHE A 116 17.51 7.44 -4.82
CA PHE A 116 17.48 8.59 -5.74
C PHE A 116 18.39 9.74 -5.34
N GLU A 117 19.37 9.48 -4.45
CA GLU A 117 20.30 10.49 -3.92
C GLU A 117 21.04 11.29 -4.99
N GLU A 118 21.38 10.68 -6.13
CA GLU A 118 22.10 11.35 -7.23
C GLU A 118 21.22 12.21 -8.13
N ARG A 119 19.91 12.20 -7.94
CA ARG A 119 18.99 12.97 -8.79
C ARG A 119 18.89 14.41 -8.32
N THR A 120 18.66 15.31 -9.26
CA THR A 120 18.48 16.73 -8.99
C THR A 120 17.02 17.14 -9.20
N GLY A 121 16.56 18.12 -8.41
CA GLY A 121 15.18 18.62 -8.49
C GLY A 121 14.20 17.88 -7.57
N ASN A 122 12.98 18.41 -7.50
CA ASN A 122 11.93 17.90 -6.65
C ASN A 122 11.27 16.68 -7.30
N GLN A 123 11.31 15.55 -6.60
CA GLN A 123 10.79 14.28 -7.07
C GLN A 123 9.76 13.72 -6.11
N ALA A 124 8.87 12.93 -6.63
CA ALA A 124 7.96 12.13 -5.83
C ALA A 124 7.95 10.67 -6.30
N VAL A 125 7.85 9.75 -5.37
CA VAL A 125 7.60 8.34 -5.66
C VAL A 125 6.20 8.00 -5.15
N LEU A 126 5.34 7.61 -6.08
CA LEU A 126 3.98 7.16 -5.80
C LEU A 126 3.93 5.64 -5.84
N ASN A 127 3.58 5.02 -4.73
CA ASN A 127 3.24 3.60 -4.68
C ASN A 127 1.73 3.43 -4.66
N VAL A 128 1.20 2.70 -5.65
CA VAL A 128 -0.22 2.34 -5.72
C VAL A 128 -0.37 0.85 -5.46
N GLY A 129 -0.65 0.52 -4.20
CA GLY A 129 -1.00 -0.81 -3.73
C GLY A 129 -2.47 -0.88 -3.32
N GLY A 130 -2.80 -1.62 -2.28
CA GLY A 130 -4.12 -1.55 -1.64
C GLY A 130 -4.43 -0.13 -1.16
N PHE A 131 -3.42 0.53 -0.62
CA PHE A 131 -3.39 1.97 -0.31
C PHE A 131 -2.36 2.66 -1.19
N SER A 132 -2.57 3.94 -1.44
CA SER A 132 -1.63 4.78 -2.18
C SER A 132 -0.83 5.64 -1.20
N ASN A 133 0.47 5.76 -1.43
CA ASN A 133 1.35 6.61 -0.64
C ASN A 133 2.38 7.32 -1.51
N LEU A 134 2.81 8.49 -1.04
CA LEU A 134 3.83 9.32 -1.64
C LEU A 134 5.09 9.34 -0.77
N SER A 135 6.25 9.34 -1.43
CA SER A 135 7.52 9.78 -0.86
C SER A 135 7.94 11.03 -1.60
N LEU A 136 8.18 12.11 -0.88
CA LEU A 136 8.59 13.40 -1.42
C LEU A 136 10.09 13.59 -1.18
N ILE A 137 10.85 13.77 -2.25
CA ILE A 137 12.29 13.88 -2.23
C ILE A 137 12.66 15.26 -2.75
N GLU A 138 13.16 16.10 -1.85
CA GLU A 138 13.63 17.45 -2.13
C GLU A 138 15.13 17.54 -1.77
N PRO A 139 16.00 18.07 -2.65
CA PRO A 139 17.45 18.05 -2.40
C PRO A 139 17.91 18.74 -1.11
N THR A 140 17.10 19.66 -0.57
CA THR A 140 17.45 20.49 0.58
C THR A 140 16.60 20.23 1.82
N LYS A 141 15.69 19.28 1.77
CA LYS A 141 14.78 18.95 2.89
C LYS A 141 14.88 17.47 3.25
N PRO A 142 14.63 17.09 4.50
CA PRO A 142 14.45 15.69 4.85
C PRO A 142 13.33 15.07 4.01
N VAL A 143 13.52 13.81 3.62
CA VAL A 143 12.49 13.06 2.93
C VAL A 143 11.21 13.00 3.76
N ALA A 144 10.08 13.22 3.12
CA ALA A 144 8.77 13.09 3.73
C ALA A 144 7.95 12.01 3.02
N GLY A 145 6.97 11.45 3.73
CA GLY A 145 6.04 10.51 3.11
C GLY A 145 4.78 10.33 3.93
N PHE A 146 3.69 10.02 3.24
CA PHE A 146 2.36 9.84 3.84
C PHE A 146 1.42 9.09 2.89
N ASP A 147 0.34 8.57 3.44
CA ASP A 147 -0.70 7.90 2.66
C ASP A 147 -1.67 8.93 2.06
N CYS A 148 -2.00 8.74 0.78
CA CYS A 148 -2.97 9.58 0.06
C CYS A 148 -4.41 9.12 0.30
N GLY A 149 -4.61 7.81 0.52
CA GLY A 149 -5.91 7.19 0.69
C GLY A 149 -5.96 5.77 0.12
N PRO A 150 -7.18 5.26 -0.16
CA PRO A 150 -7.32 3.97 -0.82
C PRO A 150 -6.68 3.98 -2.21
N GLY A 151 -5.91 2.93 -2.50
CA GLY A 151 -5.48 2.59 -3.84
C GLY A 151 -6.47 1.58 -4.45
N ASN A 152 -6.03 0.31 -4.56
CA ASN A 152 -6.86 -0.73 -5.15
C ASN A 152 -7.86 -1.35 -4.16
N VAL A 153 -7.70 -1.14 -2.85
CA VAL A 153 -8.39 -1.91 -1.81
C VAL A 153 -9.91 -1.89 -1.94
N LEU A 154 -10.51 -0.73 -2.23
CA LEU A 154 -11.96 -0.59 -2.36
C LEU A 154 -12.46 -1.15 -3.70
N MET A 155 -11.72 -0.92 -4.77
CA MET A 155 -12.03 -1.43 -6.11
C MET A 155 -11.96 -2.96 -6.18
N ASP A 156 -10.92 -3.56 -5.58
CA ASP A 156 -10.77 -5.01 -5.51
C ASP A 156 -11.89 -5.64 -4.64
N ALA A 157 -12.24 -5.00 -3.53
CA ALA A 157 -13.34 -5.46 -2.68
C ALA A 157 -14.70 -5.36 -3.40
N TRP A 158 -14.94 -4.27 -4.13
CA TRP A 158 -16.19 -4.04 -4.85
C TRP A 158 -16.37 -5.00 -6.02
N ILE A 159 -15.35 -5.14 -6.88
CA ILE A 159 -15.46 -6.10 -8.01
C ILE A 159 -15.58 -7.54 -7.49
N HIS A 160 -14.91 -7.88 -6.40
CA HIS A 160 -15.03 -9.21 -5.79
C HIS A 160 -16.48 -9.46 -5.32
N GLN A 161 -17.09 -8.49 -4.67
CA GLN A 161 -18.49 -8.59 -4.21
C GLN A 161 -19.47 -8.70 -5.38
N GLN A 162 -19.26 -7.92 -6.44
CA GLN A 162 -20.22 -7.82 -7.55
C GLN A 162 -20.05 -8.91 -8.60
N ARG A 163 -18.80 -9.36 -8.85
CA ARG A 163 -18.46 -10.25 -9.97
C ARG A 163 -17.66 -11.48 -9.58
N GLY A 164 -17.19 -11.59 -8.33
CA GLY A 164 -16.33 -12.69 -7.86
C GLY A 164 -14.91 -12.63 -8.41
N GLU A 165 -14.52 -11.55 -9.08
CA GLU A 165 -13.19 -11.33 -9.62
C GLU A 165 -12.26 -10.75 -8.53
N ASN A 166 -10.96 -11.03 -8.61
CA ASN A 166 -10.01 -10.56 -7.60
C ASN A 166 -9.61 -9.09 -7.77
N TYR A 167 -9.64 -8.56 -8.97
CA TYR A 167 -9.33 -7.17 -9.32
C TYR A 167 -9.84 -6.83 -10.72
N ASP A 168 -10.02 -5.55 -10.99
CA ASP A 168 -10.44 -5.01 -12.29
C ASP A 168 -9.23 -4.91 -13.22
N ARG A 169 -9.07 -5.91 -14.10
CA ARG A 169 -7.94 -5.97 -15.01
C ARG A 169 -7.95 -4.78 -15.98
N ASN A 170 -6.87 -3.97 -15.98
CA ASN A 170 -6.72 -2.76 -16.80
C ASN A 170 -7.83 -1.72 -16.57
N GLY A 171 -8.62 -1.82 -15.51
CA GLY A 171 -9.81 -0.99 -15.28
C GLY A 171 -10.88 -1.17 -16.35
N ASP A 172 -10.94 -2.34 -16.98
CA ASP A 172 -11.84 -2.58 -18.11
C ASP A 172 -13.30 -2.52 -17.69
N TRP A 173 -13.60 -2.89 -16.44
CA TRP A 173 -14.95 -2.72 -15.90
C TRP A 173 -15.24 -1.28 -15.50
N ALA A 174 -14.33 -0.60 -14.82
CA ALA A 174 -14.49 0.81 -14.47
C ALA A 174 -14.74 1.70 -15.70
N LYS A 175 -14.10 1.40 -16.84
CA LYS A 175 -14.30 2.12 -18.12
C LYS A 175 -15.73 2.02 -18.66
N THR A 176 -16.49 1.00 -18.26
CA THR A 176 -17.90 0.84 -18.69
C THR A 176 -18.87 1.68 -17.87
N GLY A 177 -18.41 2.20 -16.72
CA GLY A 177 -19.19 3.03 -15.83
C GLY A 177 -18.96 4.53 -16.07
N THR A 178 -19.77 5.31 -15.36
CA THR A 178 -19.66 6.77 -15.30
C THR A 178 -19.44 7.18 -13.86
N VAL A 179 -18.54 8.15 -13.63
CA VAL A 179 -18.30 8.71 -12.29
C VAL A 179 -19.59 9.35 -11.77
N GLU A 180 -19.96 9.02 -10.56
CA GLU A 180 -21.16 9.55 -9.85
C GLU A 180 -20.73 10.70 -8.92
N PRO A 181 -20.94 11.97 -9.29
CA PRO A 181 -20.46 13.11 -8.51
C PRO A 181 -20.98 13.14 -7.07
N THR A 182 -22.23 12.70 -6.86
CA THR A 182 -22.85 12.66 -5.54
C THR A 182 -22.14 11.64 -4.63
N LEU A 183 -21.81 10.45 -5.17
CA LEU A 183 -21.05 9.44 -4.45
C LEU A 183 -19.61 9.92 -4.19
N LEU A 184 -18.94 10.44 -5.20
CA LEU A 184 -17.56 10.95 -5.06
C LEU A 184 -17.46 12.01 -3.97
N ASN A 185 -18.38 12.98 -3.95
CA ASN A 185 -18.41 14.01 -2.91
C ASN A 185 -18.68 13.44 -1.51
N ALA A 186 -19.55 12.44 -1.41
CA ALA A 186 -19.83 11.76 -0.14
C ALA A 186 -18.57 11.03 0.38
N LEU A 187 -17.84 10.33 -0.50
CA LEU A 187 -16.61 9.63 -0.14
C LEU A 187 -15.49 10.61 0.26
N LEU A 188 -15.32 11.72 -0.48
CA LEU A 188 -14.33 12.76 -0.18
C LEU A 188 -14.61 13.54 1.10
N SER A 189 -15.84 13.47 1.64
CA SER A 189 -16.19 14.11 2.91
C SER A 189 -15.61 13.41 4.14
N ASP A 190 -14.97 12.23 3.97
CA ASP A 190 -14.31 11.53 5.08
C ASP A 190 -13.22 12.41 5.71
N PRO A 191 -13.15 12.50 7.06
CA PRO A 191 -12.16 13.31 7.76
C PRO A 191 -10.71 13.03 7.37
N PHE A 192 -10.40 11.82 6.93
CA PHE A 192 -9.06 11.47 6.47
C PHE A 192 -8.60 12.39 5.32
N PHE A 193 -9.45 12.68 4.34
CA PHE A 193 -9.05 13.48 3.17
C PHE A 193 -8.83 14.96 3.49
N VAL A 194 -9.55 15.50 4.47
CA VAL A 194 -9.38 16.91 4.89
C VAL A 194 -8.21 17.12 5.87
N THR A 195 -7.69 16.06 6.47
CA THR A 195 -6.54 16.11 7.38
C THR A 195 -5.27 16.46 6.61
N LYS A 196 -4.56 17.51 7.05
CA LYS A 196 -3.29 17.96 6.48
C LYS A 196 -2.10 17.35 7.24
N GLY A 197 -0.97 17.23 6.54
CA GLY A 197 0.30 16.75 7.10
C GLY A 197 0.48 15.24 6.94
N PRO A 198 1.56 14.70 7.53
CA PRO A 198 1.81 13.27 7.51
C PRO A 198 0.65 12.50 8.13
N LYS A 199 0.09 11.56 7.37
CA LYS A 199 -1.02 10.72 7.78
C LYS A 199 -0.85 9.31 7.26
N SER A 200 -1.39 8.35 7.98
CA SER A 200 -1.42 6.95 7.56
C SER A 200 -2.83 6.40 7.64
N THR A 201 -3.11 5.39 6.84
CA THR A 201 -4.41 4.72 6.80
C THR A 201 -4.24 3.24 6.47
N GLY A 202 -5.30 2.46 6.66
CA GLY A 202 -5.29 1.05 6.44
C GLY A 202 -6.70 0.47 6.27
N ARG A 203 -6.76 -0.87 6.22
CA ARG A 203 -8.01 -1.61 6.08
C ARG A 203 -8.99 -1.42 7.25
N GLU A 204 -8.52 -0.92 8.38
CA GLU A 204 -9.33 -0.55 9.53
C GLU A 204 -10.22 0.67 9.24
N VAL A 205 -9.79 1.55 8.31
CA VAL A 205 -10.54 2.75 7.89
C VAL A 205 -11.27 2.45 6.59
N PHE A 206 -10.53 2.18 5.50
CA PHE A 206 -11.09 1.99 4.17
C PHE A 206 -11.30 0.51 3.86
N ASN A 207 -12.54 0.09 3.89
CA ASN A 207 -12.97 -1.29 3.68
C ASN A 207 -14.37 -1.32 3.03
N LEU A 208 -14.86 -2.51 2.70
CA LEU A 208 -16.17 -2.64 2.08
C LEU A 208 -17.33 -2.12 2.97
N PRO A 209 -17.38 -2.38 4.29
CA PRO A 209 -18.38 -1.77 5.16
C PRO A 209 -18.40 -0.24 5.14
N TRP A 210 -17.21 0.41 5.07
CA TRP A 210 -17.11 1.86 4.92
C TRP A 210 -17.79 2.33 3.62
N LEU A 211 -17.50 1.67 2.49
CA LEU A 211 -18.14 1.98 1.22
C LEU A 211 -19.66 1.77 1.27
N GLU A 212 -20.12 0.62 1.81
CA GLU A 212 -21.54 0.28 1.94
C GLU A 212 -22.29 1.29 2.81
N GLN A 213 -21.67 1.81 3.86
CA GLN A 213 -22.25 2.86 4.68
C GLN A 213 -22.53 4.12 3.85
N HIS A 214 -21.57 4.58 3.04
CA HIS A 214 -21.79 5.74 2.15
C HIS A 214 -22.86 5.47 1.11
N LEU A 215 -22.87 4.28 0.50
CA LEU A 215 -23.89 3.89 -0.48
C LEU A 215 -25.29 3.81 0.12
N SER A 216 -25.44 3.41 1.38
CA SER A 216 -26.76 3.25 2.05
C SER A 216 -27.53 4.56 2.21
N HIS A 217 -26.85 5.69 2.18
CA HIS A 217 -27.44 7.03 2.32
C HIS A 217 -27.76 7.70 0.98
N LEU A 218 -27.48 7.03 -0.15
CA LEU A 218 -27.62 7.56 -1.49
C LEU A 218 -28.63 6.72 -2.30
N THR A 219 -29.01 7.26 -3.47
CA THR A 219 -29.77 6.48 -4.45
C THR A 219 -28.93 5.32 -4.97
N ALA A 220 -29.58 4.22 -5.37
CA ALA A 220 -28.87 3.08 -5.96
C ALA A 220 -28.14 3.48 -7.25
N PHE A 221 -26.89 3.12 -7.35
CA PHE A 221 -26.05 3.32 -8.55
C PHE A 221 -25.82 1.98 -9.25
N ALA A 222 -25.54 2.02 -10.55
CA ALA A 222 -25.01 0.87 -11.28
C ALA A 222 -23.66 0.46 -10.71
N ALA A 223 -23.39 -0.83 -10.63
CA ALA A 223 -22.19 -1.34 -9.97
C ALA A 223 -20.89 -0.87 -10.66
N GLU A 224 -20.90 -0.77 -12.00
CA GLU A 224 -19.81 -0.21 -12.81
C GLU A 224 -19.58 1.28 -12.55
N ASN A 225 -20.64 2.05 -12.24
CA ASN A 225 -20.52 3.47 -11.89
C ASN A 225 -19.81 3.63 -10.54
N VAL A 226 -20.14 2.77 -9.57
CA VAL A 226 -19.43 2.74 -8.28
C VAL A 226 -17.94 2.43 -8.52
N GLN A 227 -17.62 1.43 -9.35
CA GLN A 227 -16.24 1.09 -9.69
C GLN A 227 -15.50 2.27 -10.34
N ALA A 228 -16.12 2.95 -11.31
CA ALA A 228 -15.57 4.15 -11.94
C ALA A 228 -15.35 5.29 -10.94
N THR A 229 -16.28 5.47 -10.00
CA THR A 229 -16.17 6.51 -8.96
C THR A 229 -15.05 6.19 -7.95
N LEU A 230 -14.83 4.93 -7.61
CA LEU A 230 -13.71 4.52 -6.75
C LEU A 230 -12.36 4.73 -7.43
N LEU A 231 -12.28 4.51 -8.75
CA LEU A 231 -11.08 4.82 -9.54
C LEU A 231 -10.79 6.33 -9.51
N GLU A 232 -11.81 7.15 -9.74
CA GLU A 232 -11.69 8.60 -9.69
C GLU A 232 -11.29 9.10 -8.29
N LEU A 233 -11.88 8.55 -7.23
CA LEU A 233 -11.50 8.83 -5.85
C LEU A 233 -9.99 8.61 -5.63
N THR A 234 -9.49 7.46 -6.06
CA THR A 234 -8.06 7.12 -5.93
C THR A 234 -7.18 8.12 -6.68
N ALA A 235 -7.51 8.43 -7.93
CA ALA A 235 -6.74 9.36 -8.75
C ALA A 235 -6.74 10.78 -8.17
N LEU A 236 -7.90 11.27 -7.81
CA LEU A 236 -8.09 12.63 -7.27
C LEU A 236 -7.33 12.82 -5.96
N THR A 237 -7.46 11.88 -5.02
CA THR A 237 -6.80 11.98 -3.71
C THR A 237 -5.28 11.91 -3.82
N ILE A 238 -4.73 11.17 -4.77
CA ILE A 238 -3.29 11.16 -5.07
C ILE A 238 -2.84 12.52 -5.60
N VAL A 239 -3.53 13.06 -6.60
CA VAL A 239 -3.16 14.34 -7.23
C VAL A 239 -3.26 15.48 -6.24
N GLU A 240 -4.36 15.59 -5.50
CA GLU A 240 -4.53 16.63 -4.47
C GLU A 240 -3.47 16.51 -3.37
N SER A 241 -3.14 15.30 -2.94
CA SER A 241 -2.10 15.05 -1.95
C SER A 241 -0.74 15.54 -2.45
N LEU A 242 -0.37 15.25 -3.70
CA LEU A 242 0.88 15.67 -4.30
C LEU A 242 0.92 17.20 -4.47
N GLN A 243 -0.13 17.80 -5.03
CA GLN A 243 -0.22 19.24 -5.25
C GLN A 243 -0.17 20.03 -3.94
N ASN A 244 -0.83 19.55 -2.89
CA ASN A 244 -0.83 20.21 -1.59
C ASN A 244 0.52 20.10 -0.87
N ALA A 245 1.27 19.02 -1.09
CA ALA A 245 2.52 18.78 -0.38
C ALA A 245 3.76 19.24 -1.15
N GLN A 246 3.77 19.12 -2.48
CA GLN A 246 4.90 19.43 -3.34
C GLN A 246 4.41 19.83 -4.74
N SER A 247 3.85 21.05 -4.87
CA SER A 247 3.26 21.53 -6.12
C SER A 247 4.25 21.73 -7.27
N ASP A 248 5.55 21.80 -6.96
CA ASP A 248 6.66 21.99 -7.91
C ASP A 248 7.41 20.67 -8.20
N THR A 249 6.76 19.53 -8.02
CA THR A 249 7.29 18.22 -8.41
C THR A 249 7.64 18.20 -9.89
N GLN A 250 8.90 17.88 -10.19
CA GLN A 250 9.42 17.83 -11.56
C GLN A 250 9.35 16.43 -12.16
N GLU A 251 9.41 15.40 -11.30
CA GLU A 251 9.33 14.00 -11.72
C GLU A 251 8.49 13.20 -10.73
N LEU A 252 7.53 12.43 -11.25
CA LEU A 252 6.76 11.46 -10.48
C LEU A 252 7.07 10.05 -10.96
N LEU A 253 7.62 9.24 -10.07
CA LEU A 253 7.89 7.83 -10.29
C LEU A 253 6.75 7.00 -9.73
N VAL A 254 6.14 6.13 -10.55
CA VAL A 254 4.98 5.33 -10.11
C VAL A 254 5.38 3.86 -9.98
N CYS A 255 5.06 3.25 -8.85
CA CYS A 255 5.31 1.86 -8.54
C CYS A 255 4.09 1.20 -7.86
N GLY A 256 4.23 -0.06 -7.46
CA GLY A 256 3.16 -0.85 -6.84
C GLY A 256 2.35 -1.66 -7.84
N GLY A 257 1.43 -2.47 -7.31
CA GLY A 257 0.60 -3.38 -8.13
C GLY A 257 -0.29 -2.65 -9.14
N GLY A 258 -0.77 -1.45 -8.81
CA GLY A 258 -1.57 -0.61 -9.68
C GLY A 258 -0.80 -0.05 -10.89
N ALA A 259 0.53 -0.01 -10.83
CA ALA A 259 1.39 0.46 -11.93
C ALA A 259 1.79 -0.64 -12.91
N LEU A 260 1.49 -1.91 -12.62
CA LEU A 260 1.88 -3.05 -13.46
C LEU A 260 0.97 -3.19 -14.69
N PRO A 261 1.48 -3.75 -15.82
CA PRO A 261 0.63 -4.14 -16.94
C PRO A 261 -0.46 -5.12 -16.48
N GLY A 262 -1.71 -4.81 -16.76
CA GLY A 262 -2.87 -5.57 -16.25
C GLY A 262 -3.33 -5.16 -14.85
N GLY A 263 -2.60 -4.28 -14.17
CA GLY A 263 -3.10 -3.55 -13.02
C GLY A 263 -4.12 -2.48 -13.44
N MET A 264 -4.63 -1.78 -12.47
CA MET A 264 -5.53 -0.65 -12.69
C MET A 264 -4.86 0.44 -13.54
N PRO A 265 -5.55 1.19 -14.38
CA PRO A 265 -4.99 2.35 -15.06
C PRO A 265 -5.09 3.64 -14.22
N PRO A 266 -4.39 3.76 -13.07
CA PRO A 266 -4.28 5.05 -12.40
C PRO A 266 -3.55 6.05 -13.28
N MET A 267 -2.73 5.55 -14.23
CA MET A 267 -1.97 6.37 -15.16
C MET A 267 -2.86 7.19 -16.11
N ALA A 268 -3.94 6.62 -16.63
CA ALA A 268 -4.84 7.37 -17.52
C ALA A 268 -5.66 8.40 -16.71
N ALA A 269 -6.12 8.05 -15.53
CA ALA A 269 -6.86 8.96 -14.66
C ALA A 269 -5.93 10.05 -14.08
N LEU A 270 -4.72 9.70 -13.66
CA LEU A 270 -3.70 10.65 -13.20
C LEU A 270 -3.24 11.56 -14.33
N GLN A 271 -3.06 11.06 -15.55
CA GLN A 271 -2.70 11.85 -16.73
C GLN A 271 -3.82 12.84 -17.08
N TRP A 272 -5.07 12.41 -17.03
CA TRP A 272 -6.22 13.26 -17.32
C TRP A 272 -6.39 14.41 -16.31
N VAL A 273 -6.20 14.15 -15.03
CA VAL A 273 -6.28 15.20 -13.97
C VAL A 273 -5.07 16.14 -14.02
N TYR A 274 -3.90 15.67 -14.50
CA TYR A 274 -2.67 16.46 -14.53
C TYR A 274 -2.49 17.28 -15.81
N GLU A 275 -3.07 16.90 -16.95
CA GLU A 275 -3.03 17.66 -18.21
C GLU A 275 -3.68 19.06 -18.10
N GLY A 276 -4.31 19.37 -16.97
CA GLY A 276 -4.87 20.66 -16.65
C GLY A 276 -3.91 21.72 -16.08
N GLY A 277 -2.63 21.41 -15.79
CA GLY A 277 -1.81 22.44 -15.13
C GLY A 277 -0.36 22.19 -14.79
N GLY A 278 0.49 21.63 -15.63
CA GLY A 278 1.92 21.67 -15.37
C GLY A 278 2.78 20.73 -16.21
N ASP A 279 4.00 21.17 -16.52
CA ASP A 279 5.00 20.47 -17.34
C ASP A 279 5.68 19.26 -16.64
N ALA A 280 5.00 18.54 -15.75
CA ALA A 280 5.58 17.39 -15.07
C ALA A 280 5.68 16.18 -16.00
N MET A 281 6.88 15.66 -16.17
CA MET A 281 7.15 14.46 -16.96
C MET A 281 6.84 13.21 -16.13
N TRP A 282 5.92 12.39 -16.60
CA TRP A 282 5.57 11.09 -16.04
C TRP A 282 6.53 10.01 -16.53
N LYS A 283 7.24 9.33 -15.63
CA LYS A 283 8.03 8.15 -15.93
C LYS A 283 7.53 6.94 -15.16
N GLN A 284 7.16 5.90 -15.91
CA GLN A 284 6.89 4.60 -15.34
C GLN A 284 8.23 3.90 -15.07
N TYR A 285 8.50 3.59 -13.80
CA TYR A 285 9.65 2.76 -13.45
C TYR A 285 9.36 1.31 -13.84
N ARG A 286 10.00 0.83 -14.90
CA ARG A 286 9.96 -0.60 -15.26
C ARG A 286 11.09 -1.32 -14.53
N ARG A 287 10.77 -2.47 -13.96
CA ARG A 287 11.67 -3.38 -13.23
C ARG A 287 12.76 -4.04 -14.11
N GLU A 288 13.02 -3.55 -15.30
CA GLU A 288 13.99 -4.11 -16.24
C GLU A 288 15.43 -3.62 -16.04
N SER A 289 15.70 -2.90 -14.94
CA SER A 289 17.02 -2.34 -14.64
C SER A 289 17.49 -2.51 -13.19
N LEU A 290 17.07 -3.61 -12.54
CA LEU A 290 17.71 -4.08 -11.30
C LEU A 290 18.19 -5.51 -11.47
#